data_c1d85510ef923bf57f82952d2800f3b9
#
_entry.id   c1d85510ef923bf57f82952d2800f3b9
#
_cell.length_a   1.000
_cell.length_b   1.000
_cell.length_c   1.000
_cell.angle_alpha   90.00
_cell.angle_beta   90.00
_cell.angle_gamma   90.00
#
_symmetry.space_group_name_H-M   'P 1'
#
loop_
_entity.id
_entity.type
_entity.pdbx_description
1 polymer ?
#
loop_
_entity_poly.entity_id
_entity_poly.type
_entity_poly.pdbx_seq_one_letter_code
_entity_poly.pdbx_strand_id
1 'polypeptide(L)'
;MGEEVGLMTYDENQYGIWSAFRLSGRHKRGTTGSPIGIEHQQLDTTIEKNANLRGKATTTFVSQMNGLRVVPFDLFRALRVQSVTADGQPLPFIQEDKNDDADFAVILPKPLATGEKFTITTIYGGKEAVEQRGQRQLLSRVARELVSE
;
A
#
# COMPACT_ATOMS: atom_id res chain seq x y z
N MET A 1 -19.47 -16.27 3.86
CA MET A 1 -18.56 -15.16 4.18
C MET A 1 -18.41 -15.10 5.68
N GLY A 2 -17.21 -15.23 6.20
CA GLY A 2 -16.94 -14.97 7.61
C GLY A 2 -16.41 -13.55 7.72
N GLU A 3 -17.16 -12.65 8.32
CA GLU A 3 -16.63 -11.36 8.72
C GLU A 3 -15.91 -11.52 10.04
N GLU A 4 -14.68 -11.06 10.12
CA GLU A 4 -13.94 -10.93 11.36
C GLU A 4 -13.99 -9.46 11.78
N VAL A 5 -14.60 -9.19 12.92
CA VAL A 5 -14.62 -7.86 13.50
C VAL A 5 -13.64 -7.85 14.66
N GLY A 6 -12.56 -7.09 14.54
CA GLY A 6 -11.57 -6.90 15.57
C GLY A 6 -11.65 -5.49 16.16
N LEU A 7 -11.68 -5.39 17.48
CA LEU A 7 -11.44 -4.15 18.19
C LEU A 7 -9.96 -4.12 18.59
N MET A 8 -9.24 -3.16 18.05
CA MET A 8 -7.81 -2.99 18.29
C MET A 8 -7.55 -1.63 18.95
N THR A 9 -6.57 -1.58 19.84
CA THR A 9 -6.05 -0.29 20.31
C THR A 9 -4.77 0.05 19.55
N TYR A 10 -4.69 1.29 19.08
CA TYR A 10 -3.51 1.89 18.47
C TYR A 10 -2.84 2.81 19.48
N ASP A 11 -2.27 2.24 20.53
CA ASP A 11 -1.36 3.00 21.37
C ASP A 11 0.06 2.77 20.88
N GLU A 12 0.85 3.82 20.69
CA GLU A 12 2.22 3.76 20.16
C GLU A 12 3.14 2.79 20.95
N ASN A 13 2.75 2.42 22.14
CA ASN A 13 3.49 1.52 23.02
C ASN A 13 2.82 0.17 23.28
N GLN A 14 1.60 -0.06 22.82
CA GLN A 14 0.88 -1.31 23.05
C GLN A 14 -0.06 -1.67 21.88
N TYR A 15 0.37 -2.60 21.06
CA TYR A 15 -0.54 -3.25 20.11
C TYR A 15 -1.30 -4.36 20.85
N GLY A 16 -2.57 -4.17 21.08
CA GLY A 16 -3.43 -5.14 21.71
C GLY A 16 -4.73 -5.34 20.98
N ILE A 17 -5.07 -6.59 20.65
CA ILE A 17 -6.41 -6.96 20.22
C ILE A 17 -7.29 -7.02 21.47
N TRP A 18 -8.23 -6.10 21.60
CA TRP A 18 -9.18 -6.08 22.72
C TRP A 18 -10.22 -7.16 22.60
N SER A 19 -10.67 -7.42 21.41
CA SER A 19 -11.65 -8.45 21.15
C SER A 19 -11.68 -8.77 19.65
N ALA A 20 -11.72 -10.04 19.31
CA ALA A 20 -11.92 -10.51 17.94
C ALA A 20 -13.13 -11.43 17.93
N PHE A 21 -14.13 -11.11 17.12
CA PHE A 21 -15.32 -11.92 16.93
C PHE A 21 -15.25 -12.59 15.55
N ARG A 22 -15.28 -13.91 15.55
CA ARG A 22 -15.51 -14.69 14.33
C ARG A 22 -16.95 -15.11 14.27
N LEU A 23 -17.61 -14.80 13.19
CA LEU A 23 -18.83 -15.52 12.85
C LEU A 23 -18.51 -17.00 12.68
N SER A 24 -19.20 -17.85 13.46
CA SER A 24 -18.97 -19.28 13.51
C SER A 24 -19.24 -19.96 12.16
N GLY A 25 -18.20 -20.08 11.38
CA GLY A 25 -18.07 -20.96 10.24
C GLY A 25 -16.73 -21.64 10.33
N ARG A 26 -16.72 -22.95 10.25
CA ARG A 26 -15.50 -23.76 10.29
C ARG A 26 -14.49 -23.24 9.25
N HIS A 27 -13.62 -22.36 9.64
CA HIS A 27 -12.43 -22.10 8.86
C HIS A 27 -11.22 -22.67 9.59
N LYS A 28 -10.55 -23.64 8.94
CA LYS A 28 -9.19 -24.03 9.28
C LYS A 28 -8.37 -22.77 9.51
N ARG A 29 -7.58 -22.77 10.60
CA ARG A 29 -6.45 -21.83 10.75
C ARG A 29 -5.59 -21.89 9.49
N GLY A 30 -5.97 -21.12 8.49
CA GLY A 30 -5.11 -20.79 7.37
C GLY A 30 -4.47 -19.46 7.69
N THR A 31 -3.17 -19.38 7.56
CA THR A 31 -2.40 -18.15 7.40
C THR A 31 -3.28 -17.05 6.84
N THR A 32 -3.29 -15.90 7.48
CA THR A 32 -3.90 -14.66 6.97
C THR A 32 -3.17 -14.31 5.67
N GLY A 33 -3.55 -14.97 4.59
CA GLY A 33 -3.02 -14.70 3.26
C GLY A 33 -3.61 -13.39 2.75
N SER A 34 -2.84 -12.64 1.99
CA SER A 34 -3.35 -11.50 1.24
C SER A 34 -4.59 -11.91 0.43
N PRO A 35 -5.65 -11.08 0.39
CA PRO A 35 -6.84 -11.40 -0.41
C PRO A 35 -6.56 -11.42 -1.92
N ILE A 36 -5.38 -10.94 -2.33
CA ILE A 36 -4.93 -10.88 -3.72
C ILE A 36 -3.53 -11.45 -3.87
N GLY A 37 -3.22 -11.95 -5.07
CA GLY A 37 -1.87 -12.20 -5.54
C GLY A 37 -1.51 -11.22 -6.65
N ILE A 38 -0.40 -10.51 -6.52
CA ILE A 38 0.10 -9.62 -7.57
C ILE A 38 0.78 -10.48 -8.64
N GLU A 39 0.30 -10.39 -9.88
CA GLU A 39 0.92 -11.10 -11.01
C GLU A 39 1.89 -10.20 -11.79
N HIS A 40 1.51 -8.95 -11.99
CA HIS A 40 2.32 -7.98 -12.71
C HIS A 40 2.14 -6.58 -12.17
N GLN A 41 3.22 -5.84 -12.08
CA GLN A 41 3.20 -4.44 -11.71
C GLN A 41 4.19 -3.65 -12.55
N GLN A 42 3.70 -2.61 -13.20
CA GLN A 42 4.51 -1.64 -13.92
C GLN A 42 4.46 -0.33 -13.15
N LEU A 43 5.64 0.22 -12.87
CA LEU A 43 5.81 1.48 -12.16
C LEU A 43 6.51 2.49 -13.07
N ASP A 44 5.87 3.63 -13.27
CA ASP A 44 6.45 4.80 -13.92
C ASP A 44 6.59 5.90 -12.85
N THR A 45 7.82 6.25 -12.50
CA THR A 45 8.09 7.19 -11.41
C THR A 45 8.93 8.37 -11.91
N THR A 46 8.49 9.56 -11.58
CA THR A 46 9.20 10.81 -11.85
C THR A 46 9.51 11.51 -10.53
N ILE A 47 10.76 11.93 -10.36
CA ILE A 47 11.22 12.72 -9.21
C ILE A 47 11.57 14.11 -9.71
N GLU A 48 10.87 15.10 -9.19
CA GLU A 48 11.09 16.50 -9.50
C GLU A 48 12.22 17.11 -8.65
N LYS A 49 12.77 18.24 -9.07
CA LYS A 49 13.90 18.90 -8.37
C LYS A 49 13.63 19.27 -6.92
N ASN A 50 12.36 19.44 -6.54
CA ASN A 50 11.92 19.75 -5.18
C ASN A 50 11.66 18.51 -4.33
N ALA A 51 12.19 17.34 -4.73
CA ALA A 51 11.94 16.04 -4.11
C ALA A 51 10.45 15.62 -4.11
N ASN A 52 9.64 16.20 -4.98
CA ASN A 52 8.27 15.75 -5.19
C ASN A 52 8.27 14.53 -6.11
N LEU A 53 7.72 13.42 -5.63
CA LEU A 53 7.58 12.18 -6.38
C LEU A 53 6.20 12.15 -7.02
N ARG A 54 6.14 11.79 -8.28
CA ARG A 54 4.91 11.40 -8.99
C ARG A 54 5.07 9.99 -9.51
N GLY A 55 4.09 9.16 -9.25
CA GLY A 55 4.08 7.77 -9.67
C GLY A 55 2.79 7.39 -10.36
N LYS A 56 2.93 6.48 -11.31
CA LYS A 56 1.83 5.75 -11.94
C LYS A 56 2.14 4.27 -11.79
N ALA A 57 1.26 3.54 -11.12
CA ALA A 57 1.35 2.10 -10.98
C ALA A 57 0.22 1.43 -11.76
N THR A 58 0.55 0.55 -12.69
CA THR A 58 -0.41 -0.36 -13.33
C THR A 58 -0.22 -1.73 -12.72
N THR A 59 -1.22 -2.20 -11.98
CA THR A 59 -1.14 -3.43 -11.19
C THR A 59 -2.19 -4.42 -11.66
N THR A 60 -1.75 -5.60 -12.09
CA THR A 60 -2.61 -6.75 -12.37
C THR A 60 -2.53 -7.72 -11.20
N PHE A 61 -3.65 -8.06 -10.63
CA PHE A 61 -3.77 -8.98 -9.50
C PHE A 61 -4.84 -10.03 -9.73
N VAL A 62 -4.71 -11.14 -9.03
CA VAL A 62 -5.67 -12.23 -9.00
C VAL A 62 -6.35 -12.29 -7.65
N SER A 63 -7.66 -12.46 -7.63
CA SER A 63 -8.40 -12.67 -6.39
C SER A 63 -8.11 -14.05 -5.80
N GLN A 64 -7.77 -14.10 -4.53
CA GLN A 64 -7.57 -15.35 -3.78
C GLN A 64 -8.80 -15.77 -2.98
N MET A 65 -9.89 -15.03 -3.09
CA MET A 65 -11.15 -15.32 -2.41
C MET A 65 -12.35 -14.99 -3.27
N ASN A 66 -13.47 -15.67 -3.02
CA ASN A 66 -14.75 -15.34 -3.67
C ASN A 66 -15.37 -14.09 -3.05
N GLY A 67 -15.96 -13.25 -3.89
CA GLY A 67 -16.68 -12.07 -3.45
C GLY A 67 -15.78 -10.90 -3.07
N LEU A 68 -14.53 -10.89 -3.53
CA LEU A 68 -13.60 -9.79 -3.28
C LEU A 68 -14.07 -8.52 -3.99
N ARG A 69 -14.41 -7.50 -3.22
CA ARG A 69 -14.84 -6.20 -3.75
C ARG A 69 -14.02 -5.03 -3.22
N VAL A 70 -13.46 -5.15 -2.04
CA VAL A 70 -12.57 -4.14 -1.44
C VAL A 70 -11.17 -4.70 -1.42
N VAL A 71 -10.25 -4.03 -2.08
CA VAL A 71 -8.88 -4.52 -2.26
C VAL A 71 -7.91 -3.57 -1.56
N PRO A 72 -7.23 -4.03 -0.50
CA PRO A 72 -6.23 -3.22 0.20
C PRO A 72 -4.90 -3.21 -0.55
N PHE A 73 -4.23 -2.07 -0.51
CA PHE A 73 -2.88 -1.85 -1.02
C PHE A 73 -2.07 -1.04 -0.02
N ASP A 74 -0.83 -1.43 0.16
CA ASP A 74 0.13 -0.70 0.98
C ASP A 74 0.73 0.45 0.17
N LEU A 75 0.88 1.61 0.80
CA LEU A 75 1.53 2.76 0.21
C LEU A 75 2.34 3.51 1.28
N PHE A 76 3.53 3.97 0.90
CA PHE A 76 4.34 4.77 1.81
C PHE A 76 3.58 6.02 2.27
N ARG A 77 3.54 6.27 3.57
CA ARG A 77 2.68 7.29 4.21
C ARG A 77 2.84 8.71 3.69
N ALA A 78 4.01 9.06 3.15
CA ALA A 78 4.24 10.38 2.55
C ALA A 78 3.59 10.52 1.16
N LEU A 79 3.07 9.43 0.58
CA LEU A 79 2.44 9.41 -0.73
C LEU A 79 0.92 9.43 -0.60
N ARG A 80 0.28 10.18 -1.49
CA ARG A 80 -1.18 10.26 -1.55
C ARG A 80 -1.68 9.78 -2.89
N VAL A 81 -2.71 8.95 -2.88
CA VAL A 81 -3.41 8.52 -4.08
C VAL A 81 -4.23 9.69 -4.61
N GLN A 82 -4.07 9.97 -5.89
CA GLN A 82 -4.81 11.02 -6.60
C GLN A 82 -5.99 10.45 -7.37
N SER A 83 -5.80 9.30 -7.99
CA SER A 83 -6.86 8.59 -8.72
C SER A 83 -6.54 7.12 -8.86
N VAL A 84 -7.60 6.32 -8.94
CA VAL A 84 -7.55 4.91 -9.33
C VAL A 84 -8.50 4.71 -10.49
N THR A 85 -8.06 4.02 -11.53
CA THR A 85 -8.87 3.72 -12.71
C THR A 85 -8.74 2.25 -13.12
N ALA A 86 -9.77 1.72 -13.76
CA ALA A 86 -9.73 0.46 -14.48
C ALA A 86 -10.38 0.65 -15.85
N ASP A 87 -9.70 0.22 -16.91
CA ASP A 87 -10.14 0.41 -18.30
C ASP A 87 -10.57 1.87 -18.61
N GLY A 88 -9.83 2.84 -18.03
CA GLY A 88 -10.10 4.26 -18.18
C GLY A 88 -11.28 4.78 -17.34
N GLN A 89 -11.99 3.93 -16.60
CA GLN A 89 -13.08 4.34 -15.73
C GLN A 89 -12.57 4.57 -14.30
N PRO A 90 -12.99 5.66 -13.61
CA PRO A 90 -12.58 5.92 -12.25
C PRO A 90 -13.15 4.90 -11.27
N LEU A 91 -12.35 4.46 -10.33
CA LEU A 91 -12.76 3.61 -9.22
C LEU A 91 -12.74 4.40 -7.91
N PRO A 92 -13.75 4.20 -7.05
CA PRO A 92 -13.72 4.74 -5.70
C PRO A 92 -12.60 4.07 -4.90
N PHE A 93 -11.95 4.87 -4.07
CA PHE A 93 -10.93 4.38 -3.14
C PHE A 93 -11.02 5.14 -1.82
N ILE A 94 -10.52 4.54 -0.76
CA ILE A 94 -10.37 5.14 0.57
C ILE A 94 -8.91 5.05 0.93
N GLN A 95 -8.32 6.15 1.36
CA GLN A 95 -6.95 6.19 1.85
C GLN A 95 -6.94 6.69 3.28
N GLU A 96 -6.20 6.01 4.15
CA GLU A 96 -6.00 6.40 5.54
C GLU A 96 -5.23 7.72 5.67
N ASP A 97 -5.32 8.36 6.82
CA ASP A 97 -4.55 9.57 7.10
C ASP A 97 -3.05 9.24 7.12
N LYS A 98 -2.22 10.17 6.69
CA LYS A 98 -0.76 10.00 6.68
C LYS A 98 -0.13 9.79 8.06
N ASN A 99 -0.83 10.19 9.12
CA ASN A 99 -0.37 10.00 10.49
C ASN A 99 -0.65 8.59 11.00
N ASP A 100 -1.60 7.88 10.36
CA ASP A 100 -1.88 6.49 10.65
C ASP A 100 -0.96 5.59 9.80
N ASP A 101 -1.37 5.17 8.63
CA ASP A 101 -0.59 4.26 7.80
C ASP A 101 -0.53 4.73 6.33
N ALA A 102 -1.53 5.46 5.87
CA ALA A 102 -1.69 5.91 4.49
C ALA A 102 -1.93 4.80 3.47
N ASP A 103 -2.17 3.58 3.90
CA ASP A 103 -2.65 2.51 3.05
C ASP A 103 -3.98 2.87 2.43
N PHE A 104 -4.28 2.29 1.29
CA PHE A 104 -5.52 2.59 0.60
C PHE A 104 -6.25 1.32 0.19
N ALA A 105 -7.55 1.41 0.11
CA ALA A 105 -8.41 0.35 -0.35
C ALA A 105 -9.21 0.80 -1.58
N VAL A 106 -9.23 -0.02 -2.61
CA VAL A 106 -9.96 0.22 -3.86
C VAL A 106 -11.26 -0.56 -3.84
N ILE A 107 -12.36 0.09 -4.21
CA ILE A 107 -13.67 -0.53 -4.30
C ILE A 107 -13.92 -0.91 -5.76
N LEU A 108 -14.03 -2.21 -6.02
CA LEU A 108 -14.27 -2.74 -7.36
C LEU A 108 -15.74 -2.56 -7.76
N PRO A 109 -16.05 -2.41 -9.06
CA PRO A 109 -17.41 -2.21 -9.54
C PRO A 109 -18.27 -3.45 -9.30
N LYS A 110 -17.68 -4.64 -9.32
CA LYS A 110 -18.34 -5.93 -9.02
C LYS A 110 -17.41 -6.82 -8.18
N PRO A 111 -17.95 -7.74 -7.38
CA PRO A 111 -17.15 -8.73 -6.68
C PRO A 111 -16.41 -9.64 -7.65
N LEU A 112 -15.16 -9.99 -7.32
CA LEU A 112 -14.37 -10.97 -8.07
C LEU A 112 -14.54 -12.37 -7.48
N ALA A 113 -14.52 -13.36 -8.33
CA ALA A 113 -14.41 -14.76 -7.94
C ALA A 113 -12.93 -15.14 -7.70
N THR A 114 -12.69 -16.20 -6.93
CA THR A 114 -11.35 -16.77 -6.77
C THR A 114 -10.72 -17.09 -8.13
N GLY A 115 -9.50 -16.63 -8.36
CA GLY A 115 -8.77 -16.82 -9.62
C GLY A 115 -9.10 -15.77 -10.69
N GLU A 116 -10.08 -14.90 -10.48
CA GLU A 116 -10.40 -13.81 -11.40
C GLU A 116 -9.34 -12.72 -11.32
N LYS A 117 -8.89 -12.26 -12.50
CA LYS A 117 -7.89 -11.21 -12.62
C LYS A 117 -8.52 -9.84 -12.80
N PHE A 118 -7.85 -8.83 -12.28
CA PHE A 118 -8.25 -7.45 -12.44
C PHE A 118 -7.03 -6.54 -12.54
N THR A 119 -7.14 -5.50 -13.37
CA THR A 119 -6.05 -4.54 -13.56
C THR A 119 -6.52 -3.15 -13.17
N ILE A 120 -5.73 -2.47 -12.35
CA ILE A 120 -5.96 -1.08 -11.98
C ILE A 120 -4.76 -0.22 -12.34
N THR A 121 -5.01 1.05 -12.56
CA THR A 121 -3.98 2.08 -12.70
C THR A 121 -4.17 3.08 -11.57
N THR A 122 -3.14 3.25 -10.74
CA THR A 122 -3.12 4.18 -9.62
C THR A 122 -2.16 5.32 -9.91
N ILE A 123 -2.61 6.56 -9.77
CA ILE A 123 -1.78 7.76 -9.80
C ILE A 123 -1.59 8.23 -8.37
N TYR A 124 -0.35 8.44 -7.99
CA TYR A 124 0.01 8.86 -6.65
C TYR A 124 1.18 9.84 -6.67
N GLY A 125 1.36 10.56 -5.58
CA GLY A 125 2.49 11.47 -5.45
C GLY A 125 2.60 12.05 -4.06
N GLY A 126 3.72 12.68 -3.78
CA GLY A 126 3.97 13.31 -2.50
C GLY A 126 5.38 13.86 -2.38
N LYS A 127 5.55 14.66 -1.35
CA LYS A 127 6.85 15.17 -0.91
C LYS A 127 7.38 14.26 0.19
N GLU A 128 8.68 14.36 0.47
CA GLU A 128 9.34 13.62 1.57
C GLU A 128 9.44 12.09 1.37
N ALA A 129 8.97 11.59 0.24
CA ALA A 129 9.13 10.18 -0.14
C ALA A 129 10.55 9.85 -0.62
N VAL A 130 11.35 10.88 -0.91
CA VAL A 130 12.73 10.74 -1.39
C VAL A 130 13.67 11.29 -0.33
N GLU A 131 14.43 10.41 0.32
CA GLU A 131 15.52 10.83 1.18
C GLU A 131 16.68 11.37 0.34
N GLN A 132 17.01 12.63 0.53
CA GLN A 132 18.28 13.17 0.04
C GLN A 132 19.44 12.60 0.88
N ARG A 133 19.87 11.38 0.59
CA ARG A 133 21.18 10.88 1.04
C ARG A 133 22.28 11.54 0.23
N GLY A 134 22.42 12.84 0.34
CA GLY A 134 23.38 13.55 -0.44
C GLY A 134 24.25 14.47 0.42
N GLN A 135 25.50 14.54 0.13
CA GLN A 135 26.58 15.47 0.52
C GLN A 135 27.17 15.33 1.92
N ARG A 136 26.44 15.03 3.00
CA ARG A 136 27.11 14.90 4.30
C ARG A 136 28.01 13.67 4.41
N GLN A 137 27.68 12.58 3.74
CA GLN A 137 28.53 11.37 3.76
C GLN A 137 29.75 11.47 2.83
N LEU A 138 29.65 12.19 1.70
CA LEU A 138 30.78 12.42 0.81
C LEU A 138 31.80 13.34 1.46
N LEU A 139 31.39 14.41 2.11
CA LEU A 139 32.26 15.33 2.82
C LEU A 139 32.93 14.67 4.04
N SER A 140 32.27 13.77 4.74
CA SER A 140 32.86 13.02 5.85
C SER A 140 33.86 11.95 5.40
N ARG A 141 33.72 11.38 4.21
CA ARG A 141 34.70 10.47 3.63
C ARG A 141 35.91 11.20 3.13
N VAL A 142 35.77 12.30 2.40
CA VAL A 142 36.85 13.13 1.92
C VAL A 142 37.65 13.75 3.08
N ALA A 143 36.97 14.17 4.14
CA ALA A 143 37.62 14.69 5.35
C ALA A 143 38.42 13.62 6.13
N ARG A 144 38.01 12.35 6.07
CA ARG A 144 38.76 11.25 6.71
C ARG A 144 39.97 10.80 5.90
N GLU A 145 39.92 10.89 4.59
CA GLU A 145 41.10 10.58 3.74
C GLU A 145 42.19 11.66 3.81
N LEU A 146 41.79 12.92 4.05
CA LEU A 146 42.79 14.03 4.18
C LEU A 146 43.46 14.14 5.55
N VAL A 147 43.00 13.39 6.56
CA VAL A 147 43.59 13.39 7.93
C VAL A 147 44.47 12.15 8.19
N SER A 148 44.57 11.22 7.22
CA SER A 148 45.38 10.00 7.36
C SER A 148 46.72 10.01 6.55
N GLU A 149 47.19 11.19 6.16
CA GLU A 149 48.59 11.37 5.67
C GLU A 149 49.44 12.10 6.69
#